data_c3cdffd2d5303599d17fea24e79bbff6
#
_entry.id   c3cdffd2d5303599d17fea24e79bbff6
#
_cell.length_a   1.000
_cell.length_b   1.000
_cell.length_c   1.000
_cell.angle_alpha   90.00
_cell.angle_beta   90.00
_cell.angle_gamma   90.00
#
_symmetry.space_group_name_H-M   'P 1'
#
loop_
_entity.id
_entity.type
_entity.pdbx_description
1 polymer ?
#
loop_
_entity_poly.entity_id
_entity_poly.type
_entity_poly.pdbx_seq_one_letter_code
_entity_poly.pdbx_strand_id
1 'polypeptide(L)'
;MSPAIPERVARLILDVQAWAAARPDVLGVALVGSYARQTATLESDVDLVIVSQSPSGYLESEEWIEAFGEPKRMAREDWGRVTSVRVWYADGLEVEFGIADRDWGSAPLDAGTRQVVDDGCVILFDRGMIFSGIA
;
A
#
# COMPACT_ATOMS: atom_id res chain seq x y z
N MET A 1 11.80 22.16 0.69
CA MET A 1 11.51 21.56 -0.63
C MET A 1 11.39 20.05 -0.47
N SER A 2 10.28 19.50 -0.93
CA SER A 2 10.09 18.05 -0.87
C SER A 2 11.07 17.36 -1.82
N PRO A 3 11.64 16.20 -1.43
CA PRO A 3 12.46 15.43 -2.36
C PRO A 3 11.61 14.99 -3.56
N ALA A 4 12.21 14.98 -4.72
CA ALA A 4 11.53 14.52 -5.92
C ALA A 4 11.24 13.02 -5.78
N ILE A 5 10.03 12.60 -6.17
CA ILE A 5 9.67 11.18 -6.20
C ILE A 5 10.35 10.57 -7.43
N PRO A 6 11.10 9.46 -7.27
CA PRO A 6 11.69 8.79 -8.44
C PRO A 6 10.64 8.41 -9.46
N GLU A 7 11.01 8.49 -10.73
CA GLU A 7 10.08 8.19 -11.82
C GLU A 7 9.43 6.81 -11.71
N ARG A 8 10.21 5.81 -11.28
CA ARG A 8 9.69 4.45 -11.10
C ARG A 8 8.62 4.39 -10.01
N VAL A 9 8.82 5.14 -8.93
CA VAL A 9 7.86 5.20 -7.82
C VAL A 9 6.59 5.94 -8.26
N ALA A 10 6.74 7.04 -8.98
CA ALA A 10 5.60 7.77 -9.54
C ALA A 10 4.77 6.88 -10.47
N ARG A 11 5.44 6.07 -11.31
CA ARG A 11 4.76 5.13 -12.19
C ARG A 11 4.02 4.05 -11.41
N LEU A 12 4.64 3.53 -10.33
CA LEU A 12 3.99 2.56 -9.45
C LEU A 12 2.69 3.13 -8.89
N ILE A 13 2.73 4.36 -8.40
CA ILE A 13 1.55 5.00 -7.82
C ILE A 13 0.42 5.09 -8.86
N LEU A 14 0.73 5.52 -10.07
CA LEU A 14 -0.26 5.60 -11.14
C LEU A 14 -0.79 4.21 -11.53
N ASP A 15 0.08 3.22 -11.61
CA ASP A 15 -0.31 1.85 -11.94
C ASP A 15 -1.22 1.26 -10.86
N VAL A 16 -0.91 1.50 -9.59
CA VAL A 16 -1.72 1.01 -8.47
C VAL A 16 -3.09 1.67 -8.47
N GLN A 17 -3.17 2.96 -8.74
CA GLN A 17 -4.45 3.66 -8.81
C GLN A 17 -5.33 3.10 -9.93
N ALA A 18 -4.77 2.86 -11.11
CA ALA A 18 -5.50 2.28 -12.24
C ALA A 18 -5.91 0.84 -11.95
N TRP A 19 -5.01 0.05 -11.36
CA TRP A 19 -5.26 -1.33 -10.99
C TRP A 19 -6.42 -1.43 -9.98
N ALA A 20 -6.40 -0.58 -8.95
CA ALA A 20 -7.43 -0.56 -7.92
C ALA A 20 -8.79 -0.16 -8.50
N ALA A 21 -8.81 0.84 -9.37
CA ALA A 21 -10.06 1.30 -10.00
C ALA A 21 -10.71 0.19 -10.83
N ALA A 22 -9.91 -0.72 -11.40
CA ALA A 22 -10.39 -1.83 -12.22
C ALA A 22 -10.85 -3.04 -11.41
N ARG A 23 -10.65 -3.06 -10.08
CA ARG A 23 -11.00 -4.18 -9.22
C ARG A 23 -12.09 -3.81 -8.22
N PRO A 24 -13.34 -4.29 -8.41
CA PRO A 24 -14.45 -3.90 -7.54
C PRO A 24 -14.29 -4.26 -6.07
N ASP A 25 -13.50 -5.30 -5.76
CA ASP A 25 -13.24 -5.72 -4.37
C ASP A 25 -12.23 -4.83 -3.66
N VAL A 26 -11.43 -4.05 -4.38
CA VAL A 26 -10.48 -3.11 -3.77
C VAL A 26 -11.23 -1.85 -3.40
N LEU A 27 -11.26 -1.56 -2.11
CA LEU A 27 -12.00 -0.43 -1.55
C LEU A 27 -11.15 0.81 -1.42
N GLY A 28 -9.85 0.64 -1.22
CA GLY A 28 -8.97 1.77 -1.09
C GLY A 28 -7.50 1.37 -1.12
N VAL A 29 -6.65 2.36 -1.39
CA VAL A 29 -5.19 2.22 -1.35
C VAL A 29 -4.62 3.45 -0.67
N ALA A 30 -3.73 3.24 0.29
CA ALA A 30 -3.04 4.32 1.00
C ALA A 30 -1.53 4.15 0.84
N LEU A 31 -0.84 5.26 0.67
CA LEU A 31 0.63 5.33 0.73
C LEU A 31 0.99 5.71 2.15
N VAL A 32 1.85 4.91 2.77
CA VAL A 32 2.31 5.16 4.13
C VAL A 32 3.84 5.13 4.14
N GLY A 33 4.45 5.28 5.32
CA GLY A 33 5.89 5.19 5.45
C GLY A 33 6.63 6.42 4.94
N SER A 34 7.90 6.23 4.57
CA SER A 34 8.81 7.34 4.28
C SER A 34 8.37 8.21 3.10
N TYR A 35 7.78 7.62 2.06
CA TYR A 35 7.29 8.41 0.92
C TYR A 35 6.10 9.29 1.32
N ALA A 36 5.22 8.80 2.20
CA ALA A 36 4.10 9.60 2.70
C ALA A 36 4.58 10.73 3.59
N ARG A 37 5.64 10.51 4.38
CA ARG A 37 6.26 11.52 5.26
C ARG A 37 7.16 12.49 4.51
N GLN A 38 7.47 12.22 3.25
CA GLN A 38 8.42 12.98 2.44
C GLN A 38 9.85 12.92 3.00
N THR A 39 10.21 11.78 3.59
CA THR A 39 11.55 11.52 4.15
C THR A 39 12.29 10.43 3.40
N ALA A 40 11.74 9.97 2.27
CA ALA A 40 12.31 8.87 1.50
C ALA A 40 13.67 9.25 0.90
N THR A 41 14.54 8.23 0.81
CA THR A 41 15.81 8.31 0.12
C THR A 41 15.78 7.37 -1.09
N LEU A 42 16.86 7.32 -1.86
CA LEU A 42 16.96 6.41 -3.01
C LEU A 42 16.90 4.93 -2.60
N GLU A 43 17.19 4.62 -1.34
CA GLU A 43 17.17 3.26 -0.82
C GLU A 43 15.86 2.90 -0.12
N SER A 44 14.93 3.85 -0.01
CA SER A 44 13.66 3.62 0.67
C SER A 44 12.77 2.69 -0.14
N ASP A 45 12.09 1.76 0.57
CA ASP A 45 11.01 0.99 -0.02
C ASP A 45 9.74 1.84 -0.09
N VAL A 46 8.78 1.36 -0.85
CA VAL A 46 7.45 1.99 -0.95
C VAL A 46 6.48 1.17 -0.12
N ASP A 47 5.79 1.81 0.81
CA ASP A 47 4.82 1.14 1.69
C ASP A 47 3.41 1.51 1.26
N LEU A 48 2.65 0.50 0.82
CA LEU A 48 1.26 0.67 0.40
C LEU A 48 0.36 -0.20 1.28
N VAL A 49 -0.86 0.29 1.55
CA VAL A 49 -1.89 -0.52 2.19
C VAL A 49 -3.03 -0.66 1.18
N ILE A 50 -3.38 -1.90 0.88
CA ILE A 50 -4.50 -2.24 -0.01
C ILE A 50 -5.64 -2.74 0.87
N VAL A 51 -6.75 -2.01 0.85
CA VAL A 51 -7.95 -2.38 1.59
C VAL A 51 -8.91 -3.08 0.65
N SER A 52 -9.30 -4.31 0.98
CA SER A 52 -10.15 -5.13 0.13
C SER A 52 -11.31 -5.72 0.92
N GLN A 53 -12.42 -5.97 0.24
CA GLN A 53 -13.54 -6.74 0.79
C GLN A 53 -13.16 -8.21 0.97
N SER A 54 -12.15 -8.68 0.22
CA SER A 54 -11.70 -10.07 0.23
C SER A 54 -10.19 -10.14 0.33
N PRO A 55 -9.61 -9.68 1.47
CA PRO A 55 -8.16 -9.58 1.60
C PRO A 55 -7.45 -10.92 1.45
N SER A 56 -8.07 -12.03 1.86
CA SER A 56 -7.45 -13.36 1.75
C SER A 56 -7.11 -13.74 0.31
N GLY A 57 -7.87 -13.25 -0.68
CA GLY A 57 -7.59 -13.53 -2.08
C GLY A 57 -6.22 -13.03 -2.53
N TYR A 58 -5.77 -11.91 -1.96
CA TYR A 58 -4.46 -11.34 -2.28
C TYR A 58 -3.32 -12.04 -1.54
N LEU A 59 -3.64 -12.82 -0.53
CA LEU A 59 -2.66 -13.63 0.20
C LEU A 59 -2.58 -15.05 -0.34
N GLU A 60 -3.65 -15.55 -0.94
CA GLU A 60 -3.70 -16.90 -1.53
C GLU A 60 -3.08 -16.96 -2.92
N SER A 61 -3.17 -15.87 -3.69
CA SER A 61 -2.59 -15.75 -5.02
C SER A 61 -1.71 -14.52 -5.09
N GLU A 62 -0.52 -14.65 -5.65
CA GLU A 62 0.45 -13.56 -5.76
C GLU A 62 0.57 -13.04 -7.20
N GLU A 63 -0.33 -13.48 -8.10
CA GLU A 63 -0.27 -13.07 -9.51
C GLU A 63 -0.48 -11.56 -9.68
N TRP A 64 -1.24 -10.93 -8.79
CA TRP A 64 -1.55 -9.50 -8.88
C TRP A 64 -0.30 -8.62 -8.77
N ILE A 65 0.76 -9.09 -8.09
CA ILE A 65 1.98 -8.29 -7.94
C ILE A 65 2.74 -8.13 -9.25
N GLU A 66 2.51 -9.01 -10.22
CA GLU A 66 3.11 -8.93 -11.55
C GLU A 66 2.58 -7.76 -12.37
N ALA A 67 1.45 -7.17 -11.96
CA ALA A 67 0.91 -5.97 -12.61
C ALA A 67 1.85 -4.77 -12.48
N PHE A 68 2.77 -4.77 -11.51
CA PHE A 68 3.63 -3.63 -11.20
C PHE A 68 5.10 -3.84 -11.59
N GLY A 69 5.45 -5.02 -12.08
CA GLY A 69 6.81 -5.33 -12.49
C GLY A 69 7.10 -6.82 -12.38
N GLU A 70 8.34 -7.20 -12.68
CA GLU A 70 8.77 -8.59 -12.57
C GLU A 70 9.30 -8.86 -11.15
N PRO A 71 8.58 -9.67 -10.34
CA PRO A 71 9.06 -9.95 -8.99
C PRO A 71 10.26 -10.90 -9.03
N LYS A 72 11.29 -10.59 -8.26
CA LYS A 72 12.49 -11.43 -8.11
C LYS A 72 12.47 -12.19 -6.80
N ARG A 73 11.90 -11.59 -5.75
CA ARG A 73 11.86 -12.16 -4.43
C ARG A 73 10.63 -11.63 -3.70
N MET A 74 10.05 -12.45 -2.84
CA MET A 74 8.91 -12.07 -2.02
C MET A 74 9.09 -12.59 -0.61
N ALA A 75 8.57 -11.84 0.37
CA ALA A 75 8.52 -12.25 1.75
C ALA A 75 7.20 -11.79 2.35
N ARG A 76 6.67 -12.57 3.28
CA ARG A 76 5.40 -12.27 3.93
C ARG A 76 5.64 -11.99 5.41
N GLU A 77 4.98 -10.97 5.95
CA GLU A 77 5.07 -10.60 7.35
C GLU A 77 3.68 -10.36 7.93
N ASP A 78 3.42 -10.92 9.10
CA ASP A 78 2.13 -10.76 9.79
C ASP A 78 2.27 -9.68 10.86
N TRP A 79 1.50 -8.60 10.69
CA TRP A 79 1.46 -7.47 11.63
C TRP A 79 0.16 -7.44 12.44
N GLY A 80 -0.54 -8.58 12.56
CA GLY A 80 -1.83 -8.67 13.23
C GLY A 80 -2.99 -8.34 12.29
N ARG A 81 -3.46 -7.09 12.31
CA ARG A 81 -4.57 -6.66 11.43
C ARG A 81 -4.18 -6.64 9.97
N VAL A 82 -2.91 -6.41 9.68
CA VAL A 82 -2.38 -6.32 8.33
C VAL A 82 -1.37 -7.42 8.10
N THR A 83 -1.47 -8.12 6.97
CA THR A 83 -0.44 -9.03 6.51
C THR A 83 0.24 -8.39 5.31
N SER A 84 1.55 -8.26 5.37
CA SER A 84 2.32 -7.59 4.32
C SER A 84 2.95 -8.62 3.39
N VAL A 85 2.95 -8.29 2.10
CA VAL A 85 3.73 -8.99 1.07
C VAL A 85 4.80 -8.01 0.60
N ARG A 86 6.05 -8.29 0.92
CA ARG A 86 7.17 -7.46 0.48
C ARG A 86 7.72 -8.06 -0.81
N VAL A 87 7.88 -7.22 -1.82
CA VAL A 87 8.29 -7.65 -3.15
C VAL A 87 9.53 -6.87 -3.56
N TRP A 88 10.55 -7.60 -4.01
CA TRP A 88 11.74 -7.02 -4.65
C TRP A 88 11.62 -7.26 -6.14
N TYR A 89 11.42 -6.18 -6.90
CA TYR A 89 11.27 -6.25 -8.34
C TYR A 89 12.64 -6.26 -9.05
N ALA A 90 12.63 -6.80 -10.27
CA ALA A 90 13.87 -6.97 -11.05
C ALA A 90 14.60 -5.67 -11.34
N ASP A 91 13.89 -4.56 -11.40
CA ASP A 91 14.45 -3.24 -11.66
C ASP A 91 14.97 -2.53 -10.40
N GLY A 92 14.96 -3.21 -9.27
CA GLY A 92 15.46 -2.67 -8.00
C GLY A 92 14.41 -2.03 -7.11
N LEU A 93 13.17 -1.91 -7.57
CA LEU A 93 12.09 -1.36 -6.74
C LEU A 93 11.71 -2.36 -5.66
N GLU A 94 11.59 -1.87 -4.43
CA GLU A 94 11.11 -2.66 -3.30
C GLU A 94 9.79 -2.07 -2.82
N VAL A 95 8.75 -2.92 -2.73
CA VAL A 95 7.42 -2.50 -2.30
C VAL A 95 6.92 -3.42 -1.21
N GLU A 96 6.41 -2.85 -0.12
CA GLU A 96 5.69 -3.59 0.89
C GLU A 96 4.19 -3.33 0.71
N PHE A 97 3.46 -4.38 0.30
CA PHE A 97 2.02 -4.32 0.14
C PHE A 97 1.35 -4.85 1.41
N GLY A 98 0.78 -3.95 2.21
CA GLY A 98 -0.02 -4.34 3.36
C GLY A 98 -1.44 -4.66 2.90
N ILE A 99 -1.91 -5.86 3.20
CA ILE A 99 -3.26 -6.31 2.81
C ILE A 99 -4.16 -6.22 4.04
N ALA A 100 -5.22 -5.43 3.94
CA ALA A 100 -6.10 -5.14 5.07
C ALA A 100 -7.57 -5.25 4.66
N ASP A 101 -8.43 -5.47 5.67
CA ASP A 101 -9.87 -5.47 5.46
C ASP A 101 -10.44 -4.04 5.51
N ARG A 102 -11.75 -3.93 5.27
CA ARG A 102 -12.43 -2.63 5.15
C ARG A 102 -12.39 -1.79 6.43
N ASP A 103 -12.10 -2.38 7.57
CA ASP A 103 -12.08 -1.66 8.84
C ASP A 103 -10.77 -0.90 9.05
N TRP A 104 -9.74 -1.19 8.25
CA TRP A 104 -8.51 -0.41 8.29
C TRP A 104 -8.82 1.03 7.85
N GLY A 105 -8.42 1.99 8.64
CA GLY A 105 -8.68 3.39 8.32
C GLY A 105 -10.08 3.89 8.71
N SER A 106 -10.96 3.02 9.22
CA SER A 106 -12.29 3.43 9.71
C SER A 106 -12.20 3.87 11.16
N ALA A 107 -13.00 4.88 11.53
CA ALA A 107 -13.03 5.34 12.92
C ALA A 107 -13.83 4.36 13.79
N PRO A 108 -13.40 4.10 15.04
CA PRO A 108 -12.15 4.55 15.65
C PRO A 108 -10.97 3.68 15.19
N LEU A 109 -9.82 4.30 14.98
CA LEU A 109 -8.61 3.56 14.60
C LEU A 109 -8.07 2.79 15.80
N ASP A 110 -7.59 1.55 15.57
CA ASP A 110 -6.83 0.87 16.61
C ASP A 110 -5.44 1.53 16.77
N ALA A 111 -4.74 1.17 17.87
CA ALA A 111 -3.48 1.84 18.20
C ALA A 111 -2.41 1.66 17.11
N GLY A 112 -2.31 0.47 16.53
CA GLY A 112 -1.33 0.21 15.48
C GLY A 112 -1.62 0.98 14.19
N THR A 113 -2.89 1.00 13.77
CA THR A 113 -3.31 1.75 12.59
C THR A 113 -3.12 3.25 12.80
N ARG A 114 -3.46 3.75 14.01
CA ARG A 114 -3.27 5.17 14.33
C ARG A 114 -1.80 5.56 14.23
N GLN A 115 -0.89 4.71 14.71
CA GLN A 115 0.54 4.99 14.64
C GLN A 115 0.99 5.14 13.18
N VAL A 116 0.56 4.24 12.31
CA VAL A 116 0.92 4.27 10.88
C VAL A 116 0.37 5.53 10.22
N VAL A 117 -0.89 5.88 10.49
CA VAL A 117 -1.54 7.07 9.92
C VAL A 117 -0.89 8.35 10.42
N ASP A 118 -0.58 8.42 11.73
CA ASP A 118 0.04 9.61 12.33
C ASP A 118 1.46 9.82 11.80
N ASP A 119 2.17 8.74 11.46
CA ASP A 119 3.50 8.82 10.88
C ASP A 119 3.50 9.33 9.43
N GLY A 120 2.36 9.30 8.77
CA GLY A 120 2.16 9.83 7.43
C GLY A 120 1.31 8.88 6.58
N CYS A 121 0.26 9.42 5.96
CA CYS A 121 -0.65 8.64 5.14
C CYS A 121 -1.22 9.51 4.02
N VAL A 122 -1.10 9.02 2.79
CA VAL A 122 -1.68 9.68 1.61
C VAL A 122 -2.67 8.71 0.97
N ILE A 123 -3.91 9.12 0.83
CA ILE A 123 -4.93 8.27 0.20
C ILE A 123 -4.76 8.37 -1.31
N LEU A 124 -4.46 7.23 -1.96
CA LEU A 124 -4.26 7.16 -3.39
C LEU A 124 -5.53 6.77 -4.14
N PHE A 125 -6.39 6.00 -3.52
CA PHE A 125 -7.65 5.53 -4.10
C PHE A 125 -8.65 5.27 -2.98
N ASP A 126 -9.87 5.74 -3.12
CA ASP A 126 -10.93 5.58 -2.11
C ASP A 126 -12.26 5.33 -2.81
N ARG A 127 -12.79 4.14 -2.65
CA ARG A 127 -14.10 3.76 -3.16
C ARG A 127 -15.09 3.73 -1.99
N GLY A 128 -16.01 4.66 -1.94
CA GLY A 128 -17.05 4.67 -0.92
C GLY A 128 -16.66 5.24 0.42
N MET A 129 -15.65 6.08 0.47
CA MET A 129 -15.28 6.85 1.66
C MET A 129 -14.96 5.96 2.87
N ILE A 130 -14.12 4.96 2.65
CA ILE A 130 -13.81 3.96 3.69
C ILE A 130 -12.79 4.44 4.73
N PHE A 131 -12.14 5.59 4.51
CA PHE A 131 -11.08 6.10 5.38
C PHE A 131 -11.59 7.14 6.38
N SER A 132 -12.72 6.86 7.04
CA SER A 132 -13.37 7.81 7.95
C SER A 132 -12.54 8.16 9.19
N GLY A 133 -11.60 7.28 9.57
CA GLY A 133 -10.70 7.53 10.70
C GLY A 133 -9.48 8.39 10.33
N ILE A 134 -9.32 8.69 9.04
CA ILE A 134 -8.20 9.46 8.52
C ILE A 134 -8.74 10.80 8.01
N ALA A 135 -8.39 11.86 8.70
CA ALA A 135 -8.88 13.18 8.36
C ALA A 135 -8.02 13.85 7.29
#